data_46aa2de8e0b316370a8e068d67b151e6
#
_entry.id   46aa2de8e0b316370a8e068d67b151e6
#
_cell.length_a   1.000
_cell.length_b   1.000
_cell.length_c   1.000
_cell.angle_alpha   90.00
_cell.angle_beta   90.00
_cell.angle_gamma   90.00
#
_symmetry.space_group_name_H-M   'P 1'
#
loop_
_entity.id
_entity.type
_entity.pdbx_description
1 polymer ?
#
loop_
_entity_poly.entity_id
_entity_poly.type
_entity_poly.pdbx_seq_one_letter_code
_entity_poly.pdbx_strand_id
1 'polypeptide(L)'
;KGYLISAGVGGGITGAGATVGIIDDPVKNSAEADSATYRNTAWEWYTTTFKTRFEPNAIEIVCATRWHEDDLTGRILKQIEDGESGVKTEIVNLPALCEHPEQYRDIGEALWEGKYSRGKLLKMQIDLGSRAWNALYQQRPAPEEGNLIKRDWFDFYDPRKVNLSGETVNFFFDTAYTDKEANDPTAGIAYVKRGEDYYVLECRAEWLEFLEQTKFILDFCNENGYGVRSLARVEPKATGKSIVQVLKRQTKLNILESEPPKDSKIARVNSIAARLEAGRVLLPKGAGWVAGFLDECAAFPNAPHDDRVDCLCGMILSEEKTVRQFRRRVSSIN
;
A
#
# COMPACT_ATOMS: atom_id res chain seq x y z
N LYS A 1 -15.29 -42.25 15.59
CA LYS A 1 -15.78 -41.31 14.58
C LYS A 1 -15.18 -39.94 14.90
N GLY A 2 -14.46 -39.39 13.93
CA GLY A 2 -13.93 -38.01 14.03
C GLY A 2 -14.86 -37.00 13.36
N TYR A 3 -14.71 -35.73 13.67
CA TYR A 3 -15.37 -34.62 13.00
C TYR A 3 -14.36 -33.52 12.70
N LEU A 4 -14.66 -32.69 11.71
CA LEU A 4 -13.91 -31.50 11.33
C LEU A 4 -14.83 -30.30 11.48
N ILE A 5 -14.32 -29.24 12.13
CA ILE A 5 -14.99 -27.94 12.20
C ILE A 5 -14.07 -26.94 11.52
N SER A 6 -14.62 -26.10 10.64
CA SER A 6 -13.91 -24.96 10.02
C SER A 6 -14.61 -23.64 10.34
N ALA A 7 -13.82 -22.62 10.61
CA ALA A 7 -14.29 -21.26 10.83
C ALA A 7 -13.22 -20.24 10.38
N GLY A 8 -13.64 -19.03 10.01
CA GLY A 8 -12.71 -17.93 9.80
C GLY A 8 -12.18 -17.38 11.13
N VAL A 9 -11.10 -16.59 11.07
CA VAL A 9 -10.59 -15.82 12.22
C VAL A 9 -11.72 -14.95 12.80
N GLY A 10 -11.92 -15.01 14.14
CA GLY A 10 -13.05 -14.37 14.82
C GLY A 10 -14.34 -15.19 14.77
N GLY A 11 -14.39 -16.30 14.05
CA GLY A 11 -15.55 -17.19 14.00
C GLY A 11 -15.70 -18.02 15.28
N GLY A 12 -16.95 -18.41 15.59
CA GLY A 12 -17.28 -19.21 16.75
C GLY A 12 -16.93 -20.68 16.58
N ILE A 13 -15.95 -21.17 17.34
CA ILE A 13 -15.60 -22.58 17.50
C ILE A 13 -15.81 -23.05 18.94
N THR A 14 -16.68 -22.34 19.68
CA THR A 14 -16.95 -22.62 21.09
C THR A 14 -17.72 -23.91 21.25
N GLY A 15 -17.43 -24.65 22.33
CA GLY A 15 -18.15 -25.87 22.69
C GLY A 15 -17.60 -27.19 22.07
N ALA A 16 -16.55 -27.11 21.23
CA ALA A 16 -15.91 -28.31 20.69
C ALA A 16 -14.46 -28.39 21.16
N GLY A 17 -14.04 -29.56 21.64
CA GLY A 17 -12.63 -29.87 21.91
C GLY A 17 -11.90 -30.29 20.62
N ALA A 18 -10.59 -30.06 20.55
CA ALA A 18 -9.77 -30.41 19.42
C ALA A 18 -8.51 -31.17 19.80
N THR A 19 -8.24 -32.28 19.12
CA THR A 19 -6.97 -33.01 19.21
C THR A 19 -5.96 -32.53 18.19
N VAL A 20 -6.41 -31.90 17.11
CA VAL A 20 -5.56 -31.22 16.11
C VAL A 20 -6.23 -29.91 15.76
N GLY A 21 -5.51 -28.80 15.90
CA GLY A 21 -5.93 -27.49 15.45
C GLY A 21 -5.02 -26.98 14.34
N ILE A 22 -5.62 -26.53 13.25
CA ILE A 22 -4.88 -26.01 12.08
C ILE A 22 -5.35 -24.57 11.82
N ILE A 23 -4.40 -23.66 11.73
CA ILE A 23 -4.61 -22.33 11.20
C ILE A 23 -3.96 -22.29 9.82
N ASP A 24 -4.73 -21.91 8.80
CA ASP A 24 -4.28 -21.82 7.41
C ASP A 24 -4.52 -20.40 6.88
N ASP A 25 -3.45 -19.70 6.53
CA ASP A 25 -3.44 -18.33 6.00
C ASP A 25 -4.40 -17.37 6.74
N PRO A 26 -4.15 -17.04 8.01
CA PRO A 26 -5.06 -16.23 8.83
C PRO A 26 -5.20 -14.78 8.33
N VAL A 27 -4.33 -14.32 7.46
CA VAL A 27 -4.30 -12.96 6.88
C VAL A 27 -4.60 -13.02 5.40
N LYS A 28 -5.62 -12.30 4.96
CA LYS A 28 -6.15 -12.38 3.59
C LYS A 28 -5.39 -11.49 2.59
N ASN A 29 -4.90 -10.35 3.03
CA ASN A 29 -4.26 -9.35 2.17
C ASN A 29 -3.44 -8.34 2.98
N SER A 30 -2.71 -7.45 2.28
CA SER A 30 -1.89 -6.41 2.92
C SER A 30 -2.71 -5.43 3.78
N ALA A 31 -3.94 -5.09 3.39
CA ALA A 31 -4.77 -4.15 4.15
C ALA A 31 -5.13 -4.71 5.55
N GLU A 32 -5.43 -6.01 5.63
CA GLU A 32 -5.61 -6.69 6.92
C GLU A 32 -4.30 -6.78 7.70
N ALA A 33 -3.20 -7.11 7.03
CA ALA A 33 -1.88 -7.21 7.65
C ALA A 33 -1.40 -5.88 8.24
N ASP A 34 -1.58 -4.78 7.52
CA ASP A 34 -1.17 -3.43 7.94
C ASP A 34 -2.14 -2.83 8.99
N SER A 35 -3.27 -3.48 9.27
CA SER A 35 -4.25 -3.06 10.30
C SER A 35 -3.86 -3.60 11.67
N ALA A 36 -3.40 -2.74 12.59
CA ALA A 36 -3.15 -3.11 13.98
C ALA A 36 -4.39 -3.68 14.67
N THR A 37 -5.58 -3.17 14.36
CA THR A 37 -6.84 -3.68 14.88
C THR A 37 -7.07 -5.13 14.46
N TYR A 38 -6.85 -5.45 13.18
CA TYR A 38 -6.99 -6.83 12.69
C TYR A 38 -5.96 -7.76 13.33
N ARG A 39 -4.69 -7.36 13.40
CA ARG A 39 -3.63 -8.15 14.06
C ARG A 39 -3.97 -8.44 15.53
N ASN A 40 -4.45 -7.45 16.25
CA ASN A 40 -4.87 -7.63 17.65
C ASN A 40 -6.10 -8.54 17.77
N THR A 41 -7.10 -8.40 16.91
CA THR A 41 -8.27 -9.29 16.88
C THR A 41 -7.88 -10.74 16.57
N ALA A 42 -6.98 -10.95 15.60
CA ALA A 42 -6.50 -12.28 15.28
C ALA A 42 -5.73 -12.92 16.45
N TRP A 43 -4.89 -12.13 17.13
CA TRP A 43 -4.17 -12.57 18.32
C TRP A 43 -5.08 -12.89 19.49
N GLU A 44 -6.07 -12.04 19.78
CA GLU A 44 -7.06 -12.27 20.84
C GLU A 44 -7.86 -13.55 20.56
N TRP A 45 -8.35 -13.72 19.31
CA TRP A 45 -9.06 -14.94 18.91
C TRP A 45 -8.18 -16.18 19.07
N TYR A 46 -6.93 -16.12 18.67
CA TYR A 46 -5.96 -17.22 18.81
C TYR A 46 -5.77 -17.61 20.25
N THR A 47 -5.53 -16.64 21.14
CA THR A 47 -5.20 -16.90 22.55
C THR A 47 -6.43 -17.29 23.38
N THR A 48 -7.57 -16.62 23.17
CA THR A 48 -8.77 -16.77 24.01
C THR A 48 -9.76 -17.78 23.47
N THR A 49 -9.77 -18.03 22.16
CA THR A 49 -10.75 -18.91 21.52
C THR A 49 -10.11 -20.17 20.97
N PHE A 50 -9.12 -20.07 20.08
CA PHE A 50 -8.52 -21.21 19.41
C PHE A 50 -7.73 -22.10 20.38
N LYS A 51 -6.77 -21.53 21.12
CA LYS A 51 -5.94 -22.31 22.07
C LYS A 51 -6.73 -22.98 23.18
N THR A 52 -7.85 -22.39 23.59
CA THR A 52 -8.70 -22.94 24.63
C THR A 52 -9.52 -24.16 24.22
N ARG A 53 -9.43 -24.57 22.95
CA ARG A 53 -10.12 -25.77 22.42
C ARG A 53 -9.27 -27.04 22.52
N PHE A 54 -7.98 -26.91 22.78
CA PHE A 54 -7.08 -28.05 22.74
C PHE A 54 -7.26 -28.98 23.93
N GLU A 55 -7.39 -30.28 23.61
CA GLU A 55 -7.31 -31.37 24.56
C GLU A 55 -5.85 -31.58 25.00
N PRO A 56 -5.62 -32.30 26.12
CA PRO A 56 -4.27 -32.69 26.50
C PRO A 56 -3.55 -33.44 25.36
N ASN A 57 -2.30 -33.06 25.06
CA ASN A 57 -1.48 -33.62 23.95
C ASN A 57 -2.01 -33.31 22.55
N ALA A 58 -2.85 -32.30 22.37
CA ALA A 58 -3.25 -31.85 21.04
C ALA A 58 -2.07 -31.31 20.24
N ILE A 59 -2.20 -31.40 18.92
CA ILE A 59 -1.22 -30.87 17.95
C ILE A 59 -1.75 -29.53 17.41
N GLU A 60 -0.92 -28.51 17.45
CA GLU A 60 -1.17 -27.22 16.81
C GLU A 60 -0.32 -27.08 15.55
N ILE A 61 -0.92 -26.70 14.44
CA ILE A 61 -0.25 -26.43 13.17
C ILE A 61 -0.66 -25.02 12.73
N VAL A 62 0.33 -24.15 12.52
CA VAL A 62 0.11 -22.82 11.93
C VAL A 62 0.84 -22.77 10.60
N CYS A 63 0.07 -22.73 9.51
CA CYS A 63 0.55 -22.56 8.16
C CYS A 63 0.18 -21.15 7.69
N ALA A 64 1.15 -20.34 7.35
CA ALA A 64 0.88 -18.97 6.95
C ALA A 64 1.92 -18.40 5.99
N THR A 65 1.43 -17.64 5.04
CA THR A 65 2.26 -16.69 4.30
C THR A 65 2.50 -15.47 5.20
N ARG A 66 3.75 -15.07 5.36
CA ARG A 66 4.10 -13.91 6.19
C ARG A 66 3.74 -12.62 5.46
N TRP A 67 3.01 -11.72 6.12
CA TRP A 67 2.63 -10.43 5.57
C TRP A 67 3.25 -9.26 6.34
N HIS A 68 3.40 -9.43 7.65
CA HIS A 68 3.81 -8.39 8.57
C HIS A 68 4.65 -9.00 9.69
N GLU A 69 5.63 -8.28 10.25
CA GLU A 69 6.44 -8.81 11.36
C GLU A 69 5.58 -9.13 12.60
N ASP A 70 4.60 -8.27 12.89
CA ASP A 70 3.64 -8.41 14.01
C ASP A 70 2.35 -9.15 13.59
N ASP A 71 2.38 -10.01 12.55
CA ASP A 71 1.27 -10.90 12.23
C ASP A 71 1.16 -12.03 13.26
N LEU A 72 0.08 -12.83 13.18
CA LEU A 72 -0.14 -13.93 14.12
C LEU A 72 1.10 -14.82 14.27
N THR A 73 1.70 -15.23 13.15
CA THR A 73 2.91 -16.06 13.13
C THR A 73 4.10 -15.34 13.76
N GLY A 74 4.27 -14.03 13.49
CA GLY A 74 5.34 -13.23 14.09
C GLY A 74 5.24 -13.17 15.61
N ARG A 75 4.03 -12.98 16.15
CA ARG A 75 3.81 -13.00 17.60
C ARG A 75 4.08 -14.35 18.22
N ILE A 76 3.71 -15.44 17.54
CA ILE A 76 4.03 -16.83 18.00
C ILE A 76 5.54 -17.04 18.00
N LEU A 77 6.25 -16.66 16.93
CA LEU A 77 7.70 -16.78 16.84
C LEU A 77 8.40 -16.00 17.95
N LYS A 78 7.93 -14.78 18.23
CA LYS A 78 8.46 -13.97 19.32
C LYS A 78 8.29 -14.65 20.68
N GLN A 79 7.12 -15.23 20.98
CA GLN A 79 6.92 -15.98 22.23
C GLN A 79 7.86 -17.19 22.33
N ILE A 80 8.18 -17.83 21.22
CA ILE A 80 9.14 -18.96 21.20
C ILE A 80 10.56 -18.45 21.50
N GLU A 81 10.99 -17.36 20.87
CA GLU A 81 12.29 -16.72 21.07
C GLU A 81 12.47 -16.23 22.52
N ASP A 82 11.43 -15.62 23.09
CA ASP A 82 11.41 -15.12 24.47
C ASP A 82 11.31 -16.26 25.51
N GLY A 83 11.17 -17.52 25.07
CA GLY A 83 11.07 -18.68 25.95
C GLY A 83 9.71 -18.81 26.69
N GLU A 84 8.71 -18.06 26.24
CA GLU A 84 7.38 -18.02 26.85
C GLU A 84 6.44 -19.14 26.39
N SER A 85 6.77 -19.83 25.28
CA SER A 85 5.81 -20.75 24.67
C SER A 85 5.58 -22.03 25.46
N GLY A 86 6.54 -22.49 26.27
CA GLY A 86 6.45 -23.71 27.09
C GLY A 86 6.17 -25.02 26.29
N VAL A 87 6.02 -24.94 24.97
CA VAL A 87 5.65 -26.02 24.06
C VAL A 87 6.81 -26.31 23.12
N LYS A 88 7.10 -27.60 22.88
CA LYS A 88 8.07 -27.99 21.85
C LYS A 88 7.52 -27.62 20.48
N THR A 89 8.17 -26.71 19.81
CA THR A 89 7.76 -26.19 18.50
C THR A 89 8.82 -26.50 17.45
N GLU A 90 8.38 -26.95 16.29
CA GLU A 90 9.20 -27.10 15.09
C GLU A 90 8.84 -25.97 14.10
N ILE A 91 9.85 -25.25 13.62
CA ILE A 91 9.67 -24.14 12.67
C ILE A 91 10.17 -24.59 11.30
N VAL A 92 9.28 -24.59 10.31
CA VAL A 92 9.61 -24.89 8.92
C VAL A 92 9.46 -23.60 8.11
N ASN A 93 10.58 -23.08 7.61
CA ASN A 93 10.62 -21.89 6.76
C ASN A 93 11.05 -22.28 5.35
N LEU A 94 10.24 -21.92 4.35
CA LEU A 94 10.42 -22.31 2.94
C LEU A 94 10.50 -21.08 2.04
N PRO A 95 11.65 -20.35 1.99
CA PRO A 95 11.82 -19.20 1.12
C PRO A 95 11.80 -19.62 -0.36
N ALA A 96 11.20 -18.78 -1.21
CA ALA A 96 11.03 -19.08 -2.64
C ALA A 96 12.37 -19.15 -3.39
N LEU A 97 13.33 -18.30 -3.04
CA LEU A 97 14.73 -18.39 -3.48
C LEU A 97 15.62 -18.69 -2.29
N CYS A 98 16.56 -19.60 -2.47
CA CYS A 98 17.57 -19.92 -1.48
C CYS A 98 18.54 -18.73 -1.32
N GLU A 99 18.64 -18.15 -0.12
CA GLU A 99 19.55 -17.02 0.17
C GLU A 99 20.77 -17.43 0.98
N HIS A 100 20.67 -18.55 1.69
CA HIS A 100 21.74 -19.11 2.49
C HIS A 100 21.94 -20.59 2.09
N PRO A 101 23.18 -21.13 2.20
CA PRO A 101 23.43 -22.53 1.89
C PRO A 101 22.49 -23.44 2.68
N GLU A 102 21.74 -24.29 1.98
CA GLU A 102 20.86 -25.31 2.55
C GLU A 102 21.36 -26.71 2.15
N GLN A 103 20.87 -27.75 2.83
CA GLN A 103 21.26 -29.12 2.53
C GLN A 103 20.88 -29.55 1.11
N TYR A 104 19.82 -28.98 0.56
CA TYR A 104 19.17 -29.44 -0.69
C TYR A 104 19.11 -28.39 -1.79
N ARG A 105 19.57 -27.16 -1.54
CA ARG A 105 19.54 -26.08 -2.52
C ARG A 105 20.77 -25.19 -2.44
N ASP A 106 21.29 -24.82 -3.60
CA ASP A 106 22.32 -23.80 -3.73
C ASP A 106 21.73 -22.38 -3.68
N ILE A 107 22.56 -21.41 -3.35
CA ILE A 107 22.16 -20.00 -3.30
C ILE A 107 21.60 -19.55 -4.65
N GLY A 108 20.41 -18.97 -4.62
CA GLY A 108 19.68 -18.49 -5.80
C GLY A 108 18.81 -19.54 -6.47
N GLU A 109 18.79 -20.79 -6.01
CA GLU A 109 17.88 -21.80 -6.52
C GLU A 109 16.44 -21.59 -6.02
N ALA A 110 15.48 -21.90 -6.89
CA ALA A 110 14.07 -21.83 -6.58
C ALA A 110 13.63 -22.99 -5.68
N LEU A 111 12.68 -22.75 -4.79
CA LEU A 111 12.11 -23.81 -3.94
C LEU A 111 11.46 -24.91 -4.78
N TRP A 112 10.82 -24.56 -5.89
CA TRP A 112 10.19 -25.51 -6.79
C TRP A 112 10.32 -25.02 -8.24
N GLU A 113 11.46 -25.34 -8.87
CA GLU A 113 11.80 -24.91 -10.23
C GLU A 113 10.71 -25.30 -11.26
N GLY A 114 10.10 -26.47 -11.12
CA GLY A 114 9.07 -26.97 -12.04
C GLY A 114 7.76 -26.16 -12.04
N LYS A 115 7.46 -25.43 -10.96
CA LYS A 115 6.26 -24.57 -10.84
C LYS A 115 6.59 -23.11 -10.97
N TYR A 116 7.65 -22.69 -10.30
CA TYR A 116 8.14 -21.32 -10.26
C TYR A 116 9.65 -21.30 -10.52
N SER A 117 10.02 -21.17 -11.80
CA SER A 117 11.43 -21.09 -12.17
C SER A 117 12.09 -19.84 -11.56
N ARG A 118 13.40 -19.91 -11.36
CA ARG A 118 14.21 -18.79 -10.89
C ARG A 118 13.94 -17.51 -11.70
N GLY A 119 13.88 -17.62 -13.03
CA GLY A 119 13.61 -16.46 -13.89
C GLY A 119 12.22 -15.85 -13.66
N LYS A 120 11.19 -16.68 -13.44
CA LYS A 120 9.84 -16.23 -13.10
C LYS A 120 9.82 -15.55 -11.73
N LEU A 121 10.51 -16.11 -10.75
CA LEU A 121 10.60 -15.56 -9.39
C LEU A 121 11.30 -14.19 -9.39
N LEU A 122 12.40 -14.02 -10.12
CA LEU A 122 13.09 -12.72 -10.25
C LEU A 122 12.18 -11.65 -10.89
N LYS A 123 11.38 -12.02 -11.89
CA LYS A 123 10.40 -11.10 -12.45
C LYS A 123 9.32 -10.72 -11.45
N MET A 124 8.81 -11.70 -10.69
CA MET A 124 7.84 -11.43 -9.63
C MET A 124 8.40 -10.53 -8.53
N GLN A 125 9.68 -10.67 -8.20
CA GLN A 125 10.37 -9.79 -7.26
C GLN A 125 10.34 -8.32 -7.71
N ILE A 126 10.61 -8.06 -8.99
CA ILE A 126 10.52 -6.71 -9.57
C ILE A 126 9.07 -6.20 -9.54
N ASP A 127 8.11 -7.04 -9.93
CA ASP A 127 6.70 -6.65 -10.02
C ASP A 127 6.07 -6.34 -8.64
N LEU A 128 6.52 -7.02 -7.59
CA LEU A 128 6.00 -6.90 -6.22
C LEU A 128 6.71 -5.82 -5.39
N GLY A 129 7.97 -5.52 -5.73
CA GLY A 129 8.85 -4.70 -4.89
C GLY A 129 9.40 -5.46 -3.70
N SER A 130 10.46 -4.93 -3.09
CA SER A 130 11.25 -5.62 -2.07
C SER A 130 10.44 -5.98 -0.81
N ARG A 131 9.53 -5.10 -0.37
CA ARG A 131 8.73 -5.36 0.85
C ARG A 131 7.82 -6.58 0.69
N ALA A 132 6.97 -6.57 -0.34
CA ALA A 132 6.04 -7.67 -0.59
C ALA A 132 6.78 -8.98 -0.94
N TRP A 133 7.87 -8.87 -1.71
CA TRP A 133 8.73 -10.02 -2.02
C TRP A 133 9.32 -10.65 -0.75
N ASN A 134 9.97 -9.85 0.10
CA ASN A 134 10.58 -10.36 1.32
C ASN A 134 9.57 -10.99 2.27
N ALA A 135 8.40 -10.37 2.41
CA ALA A 135 7.33 -10.87 3.25
C ALA A 135 6.74 -12.19 2.70
N LEU A 136 6.18 -12.16 1.49
CA LEU A 136 5.35 -13.24 0.97
C LEU A 136 6.16 -14.42 0.39
N TYR A 137 7.32 -14.12 -0.22
CA TYR A 137 8.11 -15.13 -0.92
C TYR A 137 9.37 -15.57 -0.17
N GLN A 138 9.95 -14.69 0.63
CA GLN A 138 11.12 -15.02 1.45
C GLN A 138 10.76 -15.25 2.94
N GLN A 139 9.48 -15.17 3.31
CA GLN A 139 8.96 -15.38 4.66
C GLN A 139 9.60 -14.47 5.73
N ARG A 140 10.05 -13.30 5.29
CA ARG A 140 10.82 -12.37 6.12
C ARG A 140 10.27 -10.96 5.96
N PRO A 141 9.10 -10.66 6.59
CA PRO A 141 8.54 -9.31 6.59
C PRO A 141 9.51 -8.35 7.29
N ALA A 142 9.65 -7.15 6.72
CA ALA A 142 10.47 -6.11 7.32
C ALA A 142 9.74 -5.46 8.51
N PRO A 143 10.48 -4.96 9.53
CA PRO A 143 9.93 -4.15 10.60
C PRO A 143 9.17 -2.92 10.11
N GLU A 144 8.15 -2.49 10.86
CA GLU A 144 7.49 -1.20 10.64
C GLU A 144 8.42 0.01 10.89
N GLU A 145 9.51 -0.20 11.63
CA GLU A 145 10.50 0.83 11.94
C GLU A 145 11.38 1.10 10.73
N GLY A 146 11.12 2.22 10.05
CA GLY A 146 11.89 2.72 8.93
C GLY A 146 11.05 3.53 7.96
N ASN A 147 11.69 4.38 7.18
CA ASN A 147 11.03 5.18 6.16
C ASN A 147 10.41 4.27 5.09
N LEU A 148 9.10 4.29 4.95
CA LEU A 148 8.36 3.47 3.99
C LEU A 148 8.60 3.89 2.54
N ILE A 149 9.06 5.12 2.33
CA ILE A 149 9.43 5.68 1.04
C ILE A 149 10.88 6.14 1.11
N LYS A 150 11.70 5.67 0.18
CA LYS A 150 13.10 6.08 0.09
C LYS A 150 13.29 7.14 -0.98
N ARG A 151 14.19 8.12 -0.73
CA ARG A 151 14.49 9.20 -1.69
C ARG A 151 15.05 8.67 -3.00
N ASP A 152 15.84 7.61 -2.97
CA ASP A 152 16.49 6.97 -4.12
C ASP A 152 15.52 6.16 -5.00
N TRP A 153 14.26 6.03 -4.60
CA TRP A 153 13.20 5.43 -5.41
C TRP A 153 12.63 6.37 -6.48
N PHE A 154 12.93 7.67 -6.38
CA PHE A 154 12.47 8.66 -7.33
C PHE A 154 13.54 8.92 -8.41
N ASP A 155 13.17 8.77 -9.67
CA ASP A 155 13.99 9.21 -10.79
C ASP A 155 13.80 10.69 -11.10
N PHE A 156 14.71 11.26 -11.91
CA PHE A 156 14.69 12.67 -12.24
C PHE A 156 14.76 12.88 -13.75
N TYR A 157 13.94 13.79 -14.24
CA TYR A 157 13.99 14.23 -15.63
C TYR A 157 14.42 15.71 -15.77
N ASP A 158 15.02 16.05 -16.90
CA ASP A 158 15.32 17.44 -17.27
C ASP A 158 14.14 17.96 -18.09
N PRO A 159 13.36 18.97 -17.58
CA PRO A 159 12.21 19.53 -18.30
C PRO A 159 12.55 20.13 -19.68
N ARG A 160 13.82 20.49 -19.91
CA ARG A 160 14.27 21.02 -21.19
C ARG A 160 14.54 19.93 -22.22
N LYS A 161 14.74 18.68 -21.80
CA LYS A 161 15.06 17.53 -22.65
C LYS A 161 13.88 16.60 -22.88
N VAL A 162 12.97 16.53 -21.94
CA VAL A 162 11.77 15.69 -22.02
C VAL A 162 10.62 16.52 -22.57
N ASN A 163 10.23 16.23 -23.82
CA ASN A 163 9.07 16.91 -24.40
C ASN A 163 7.76 16.25 -23.93
N LEU A 164 6.99 16.96 -23.14
CA LEU A 164 5.65 16.58 -22.67
C LEU A 164 4.53 17.37 -23.40
N SER A 165 4.87 18.15 -24.43
CA SER A 165 3.89 18.87 -25.24
C SER A 165 2.86 17.92 -25.86
N GLY A 166 1.59 18.26 -25.74
CA GLY A 166 0.49 17.45 -26.29
C GLY A 166 0.05 16.27 -25.42
N GLU A 167 0.78 15.98 -24.35
CA GLU A 167 0.35 15.00 -23.35
C GLU A 167 -0.78 15.58 -22.50
N THR A 168 -1.56 14.72 -21.89
CA THR A 168 -2.63 15.12 -20.98
C THR A 168 -2.09 15.29 -19.57
N VAL A 169 -2.19 16.50 -19.03
CA VAL A 169 -1.89 16.77 -17.63
C VAL A 169 -3.10 16.42 -16.78
N ASN A 170 -2.91 15.58 -15.79
CA ASN A 170 -3.91 15.23 -14.78
C ASN A 170 -3.53 15.77 -13.41
N PHE A 171 -4.50 15.86 -12.51
CA PHE A 171 -4.35 16.46 -11.20
C PHE A 171 -4.97 15.60 -10.12
N PHE A 172 -4.35 15.60 -8.95
CA PHE A 172 -4.92 15.05 -7.75
C PHE A 172 -4.77 16.04 -6.60
N PHE A 173 -5.83 16.19 -5.79
CA PHE A 173 -5.87 17.11 -4.65
C PHE A 173 -6.31 16.36 -3.40
N ASP A 174 -5.60 16.60 -2.31
CA ASP A 174 -6.02 16.30 -0.96
C ASP A 174 -6.39 17.62 -0.25
N THR A 175 -7.62 17.71 0.25
CA THR A 175 -8.15 18.97 0.82
C THR A 175 -8.27 18.87 2.33
N ALA A 176 -7.82 19.92 3.03
CA ALA A 176 -7.88 20.02 4.47
C ALA A 176 -9.32 20.11 5.02
N TYR A 177 -9.50 19.66 6.27
CA TYR A 177 -10.76 19.75 7.01
C TYR A 177 -10.84 21.11 7.72
N THR A 178 -12.00 21.82 7.64
CA THR A 178 -12.09 23.21 8.10
C THR A 178 -12.36 23.41 9.58
N ASP A 179 -12.82 22.43 10.38
CA ASP A 179 -13.39 22.72 11.71
C ASP A 179 -12.60 22.20 12.92
N LYS A 180 -11.67 21.26 12.79
CA LYS A 180 -10.88 20.75 13.93
C LYS A 180 -9.41 20.43 13.61
N GLU A 181 -9.06 20.32 12.35
CA GLU A 181 -7.70 20.07 11.88
C GLU A 181 -7.16 21.31 11.17
N ALA A 182 -7.22 22.46 11.86
CA ALA A 182 -6.75 23.76 11.34
C ALA A 182 -5.23 23.80 10.99
N ASN A 183 -4.55 22.67 11.13
CA ASN A 183 -3.12 22.55 10.93
C ASN A 183 -2.71 21.69 9.72
N ASP A 184 -3.65 21.05 9.01
CA ASP A 184 -3.29 20.27 7.82
C ASP A 184 -3.39 21.15 6.56
N PRO A 185 -2.37 21.14 5.68
CA PRO A 185 -2.41 21.88 4.45
C PRO A 185 -3.30 21.18 3.40
N THR A 186 -3.79 21.97 2.46
CA THR A 186 -4.35 21.46 1.20
C THR A 186 -3.20 21.18 0.24
N ALA A 187 -3.10 19.98 -0.28
CA ALA A 187 -2.07 19.61 -1.24
C ALA A 187 -2.63 19.35 -2.64
N GLY A 188 -1.81 19.61 -3.66
CA GLY A 188 -2.10 19.33 -5.06
C GLY A 188 -0.87 18.79 -5.79
N ILE A 189 -1.08 17.83 -6.68
CA ILE A 189 -0.07 17.28 -7.57
C ILE A 189 -0.54 17.31 -9.02
N ALA A 190 0.30 17.85 -9.91
CA ALA A 190 0.10 17.85 -11.36
C ALA A 190 1.06 16.86 -12.02
N TYR A 191 0.57 16.04 -12.93
CA TYR A 191 1.37 14.99 -13.53
C TYR A 191 0.93 14.63 -14.96
N VAL A 192 1.87 14.06 -15.70
CA VAL A 192 1.63 13.39 -16.99
C VAL A 192 1.94 11.91 -16.82
N LYS A 193 1.03 11.04 -17.26
CA LYS A 193 1.28 9.62 -17.33
C LYS A 193 1.65 9.21 -18.75
N ARG A 194 2.84 8.62 -18.91
CA ARG A 194 3.34 8.09 -20.19
C ARG A 194 3.76 6.64 -20.01
N GLY A 195 2.95 5.70 -20.53
CA GLY A 195 3.16 4.27 -20.29
C GLY A 195 3.01 3.93 -18.81
N GLU A 196 4.06 3.39 -18.22
CA GLU A 196 4.10 3.07 -16.78
C GLU A 196 4.69 4.20 -15.93
N ASP A 197 5.21 5.26 -16.55
CA ASP A 197 5.93 6.34 -15.88
C ASP A 197 5.02 7.54 -15.58
N TYR A 198 5.24 8.16 -14.42
CA TYR A 198 4.55 9.35 -13.94
C TYR A 198 5.53 10.53 -13.89
N TYR A 199 5.38 11.48 -14.78
CA TYR A 199 6.16 12.71 -14.79
C TYR A 199 5.44 13.73 -13.91
N VAL A 200 5.93 13.99 -12.73
CA VAL A 200 5.37 15.01 -11.82
C VAL A 200 5.83 16.39 -12.30
N LEU A 201 4.90 17.27 -12.57
CA LEU A 201 5.17 18.63 -13.02
C LEU A 201 5.32 19.58 -11.83
N GLU A 202 4.41 19.49 -10.87
CA GLU A 202 4.42 20.24 -9.63
C GLU A 202 3.72 19.49 -8.50
N CYS A 203 4.19 19.70 -7.27
CA CYS A 203 3.51 19.28 -6.05
C CYS A 203 3.61 20.42 -5.01
N ARG A 204 2.46 20.94 -4.59
CA ARG A 204 2.34 22.10 -3.69
C ARG A 204 1.42 21.76 -2.53
N ALA A 205 1.72 22.28 -1.34
CA ALA A 205 0.88 22.16 -0.16
C ALA A 205 0.81 23.53 0.54
N GLU A 206 -0.40 24.02 0.84
CA GLU A 206 -0.66 25.32 1.41
C GLU A 206 -1.76 25.26 2.47
N TRP A 207 -1.65 26.06 3.53
CA TRP A 207 -2.68 26.21 4.56
C TRP A 207 -3.73 27.20 4.09
N LEU A 208 -4.93 26.72 3.79
CA LEU A 208 -5.96 27.47 3.08
C LEU A 208 -7.33 27.30 3.70
N GLU A 209 -8.06 28.38 3.81
CA GLU A 209 -9.49 28.37 4.13
C GLU A 209 -10.32 27.86 2.93
N PHE A 210 -11.57 27.45 3.15
CA PHE A 210 -12.42 26.82 2.14
C PHE A 210 -12.49 27.56 0.79
N LEU A 211 -12.68 28.86 0.81
CA LEU A 211 -12.73 29.67 -0.43
C LEU A 211 -11.37 29.74 -1.12
N GLU A 212 -10.30 29.79 -0.33
CA GLU A 212 -8.93 29.80 -0.84
C GLU A 212 -8.56 28.44 -1.44
N GLN A 213 -9.02 27.33 -0.87
CA GLN A 213 -8.84 25.98 -1.45
C GLN A 213 -9.47 25.90 -2.84
N THR A 214 -10.67 26.46 -3.01
CA THR A 214 -11.35 26.50 -4.32
C THR A 214 -10.53 27.28 -5.35
N LYS A 215 -10.01 28.44 -4.95
CA LYS A 215 -9.14 29.28 -5.79
C LYS A 215 -7.82 28.56 -6.09
N PHE A 216 -7.19 27.98 -5.08
CA PHE A 216 -5.94 27.22 -5.23
C PHE A 216 -6.07 26.12 -6.29
N ILE A 217 -7.13 25.30 -6.25
CA ILE A 217 -7.34 24.22 -7.21
C ILE A 217 -7.47 24.78 -8.63
N LEU A 218 -8.22 25.87 -8.81
CA LEU A 218 -8.40 26.50 -10.11
C LEU A 218 -7.08 27.07 -10.64
N ASP A 219 -6.38 27.84 -9.82
CA ASP A 219 -5.11 28.48 -10.19
C ASP A 219 -4.03 27.42 -10.47
N PHE A 220 -3.90 26.40 -9.61
CA PHE A 220 -2.96 25.30 -9.78
C PHE A 220 -3.19 24.53 -11.09
N CYS A 221 -4.45 24.25 -11.45
CA CYS A 221 -4.78 23.63 -12.73
C CYS A 221 -4.35 24.50 -13.91
N ASN A 222 -4.65 25.81 -13.87
CA ASN A 222 -4.34 26.74 -14.95
C ASN A 222 -2.83 26.95 -15.12
N GLU A 223 -2.08 27.08 -14.03
CA GLU A 223 -0.63 27.24 -14.01
C GLU A 223 0.12 26.03 -14.55
N ASN A 224 -0.44 24.82 -14.35
CA ASN A 224 0.19 23.57 -14.71
C ASN A 224 -0.34 22.95 -16.01
N GLY A 225 -0.94 23.74 -16.90
CA GLY A 225 -1.27 23.31 -18.26
C GLY A 225 -2.53 22.45 -18.37
N TYR A 226 -3.57 22.77 -17.56
CA TYR A 226 -4.88 22.14 -17.71
C TYR A 226 -5.43 22.32 -19.13
N GLY A 227 -5.87 21.23 -19.73
CA GLY A 227 -6.46 21.18 -21.07
C GLY A 227 -7.79 20.43 -21.12
N VAL A 228 -8.41 20.40 -22.29
CA VAL A 228 -9.75 19.80 -22.51
C VAL A 228 -9.82 18.32 -22.09
N ARG A 229 -8.71 17.58 -22.20
CA ARG A 229 -8.62 16.18 -21.83
C ARG A 229 -8.21 15.96 -20.37
N SER A 230 -7.80 17.02 -19.67
CA SER A 230 -7.36 16.95 -18.29
C SER A 230 -8.47 16.52 -17.35
N LEU A 231 -8.09 15.81 -16.30
CA LEU A 231 -8.97 15.39 -15.22
C LEU A 231 -8.35 15.80 -13.88
N ALA A 232 -9.11 16.55 -13.11
CA ALA A 232 -8.80 16.89 -11.72
C ALA A 232 -9.58 15.99 -10.77
N ARG A 233 -8.91 15.28 -9.88
CA ARG A 233 -9.53 14.46 -8.84
C ARG A 233 -9.30 15.08 -7.48
N VAL A 234 -10.33 15.09 -6.66
CA VAL A 234 -10.27 15.61 -5.29
C VAL A 234 -10.65 14.49 -4.33
N GLU A 235 -9.86 14.29 -3.28
CA GLU A 235 -10.19 13.31 -2.24
C GLU A 235 -11.47 13.75 -1.51
N PRO A 236 -12.48 12.86 -1.35
CA PRO A 236 -13.81 13.21 -0.84
C PRO A 236 -13.81 13.31 0.70
N LYS A 237 -12.86 14.01 1.32
CA LYS A 237 -12.97 14.47 2.71
C LYS A 237 -14.12 15.49 2.79
N ALA A 238 -14.62 15.82 3.98
CA ALA A 238 -15.89 16.58 4.13
C ALA A 238 -15.98 17.86 3.27
N THR A 239 -14.88 18.59 3.12
CA THR A 239 -14.82 19.81 2.28
C THR A 239 -14.67 19.50 0.80
N GLY A 240 -13.99 18.40 0.43
CA GLY A 240 -13.73 18.04 -0.96
C GLY A 240 -14.98 17.90 -1.81
N LYS A 241 -16.07 17.32 -1.26
CA LYS A 241 -17.37 17.25 -1.95
C LYS A 241 -17.94 18.61 -2.27
N SER A 242 -17.92 19.53 -1.32
CA SER A 242 -18.42 20.89 -1.50
C SER A 242 -17.57 21.66 -2.50
N ILE A 243 -16.24 21.54 -2.44
CA ILE A 243 -15.30 22.14 -3.39
C ILE A 243 -15.58 21.65 -4.82
N VAL A 244 -15.73 20.33 -5.02
CA VAL A 244 -16.06 19.78 -6.34
C VAL A 244 -17.39 20.33 -6.88
N GLN A 245 -18.42 20.46 -6.04
CA GLN A 245 -19.70 21.03 -6.45
C GLN A 245 -19.57 22.50 -6.85
N VAL A 246 -18.83 23.30 -6.10
CA VAL A 246 -18.59 24.71 -6.40
C VAL A 246 -17.84 24.85 -7.72
N LEU A 247 -16.73 24.14 -7.87
CA LEU A 247 -15.90 24.21 -9.07
C LEU A 247 -16.63 23.73 -10.34
N LYS A 248 -17.44 22.68 -10.25
CA LYS A 248 -18.30 22.24 -11.37
C LYS A 248 -19.31 23.30 -11.82
N ARG A 249 -19.80 24.12 -10.91
CA ARG A 249 -20.77 25.19 -11.23
C ARG A 249 -20.12 26.46 -11.77
N GLN A 250 -18.91 26.78 -11.25
CA GLN A 250 -18.27 28.06 -11.51
C GLN A 250 -17.18 28.00 -12.59
N THR A 251 -16.73 26.81 -12.98
CA THR A 251 -15.63 26.63 -13.91
C THR A 251 -15.95 25.61 -15.00
N LYS A 252 -15.06 25.52 -15.99
CA LYS A 252 -15.09 24.47 -17.03
C LYS A 252 -14.15 23.29 -16.71
N LEU A 253 -13.68 23.17 -15.48
CA LEU A 253 -12.80 22.08 -15.08
C LEU A 253 -13.57 20.74 -15.13
N ASN A 254 -12.96 19.73 -15.76
CA ASN A 254 -13.38 18.36 -15.61
C ASN A 254 -12.87 17.84 -14.26
N ILE A 255 -13.66 18.07 -13.21
CA ILE A 255 -13.31 17.77 -11.83
C ILE A 255 -14.24 16.69 -11.26
N LEU A 256 -13.68 15.71 -10.60
CA LEU A 256 -14.39 14.58 -10.00
C LEU A 256 -13.95 14.36 -8.55
N GLU A 257 -14.86 13.86 -7.74
CA GLU A 257 -14.50 13.23 -6.48
C GLU A 257 -13.74 11.93 -6.77
N SER A 258 -12.63 11.69 -6.09
CA SER A 258 -12.02 10.36 -6.08
C SER A 258 -12.85 9.41 -5.23
N GLU A 259 -12.64 8.09 -5.36
CA GLU A 259 -13.24 7.16 -4.39
C GLU A 259 -12.60 7.38 -3.02
N PRO A 260 -13.41 7.38 -1.93
CA PRO A 260 -12.86 7.46 -0.58
C PRO A 260 -11.86 6.33 -0.35
N PRO A 261 -10.71 6.60 0.28
CA PRO A 261 -9.76 5.58 0.63
C PRO A 261 -10.40 4.59 1.62
N LYS A 262 -10.23 3.30 1.35
CA LYS A 262 -10.71 2.21 2.22
C LYS A 262 -9.61 1.71 3.15
N ASP A 263 -8.38 1.90 2.73
CA ASP A 263 -7.19 1.39 3.37
C ASP A 263 -6.50 2.47 4.21
N SER A 264 -5.73 2.07 5.20
CA SER A 264 -4.90 2.98 5.99
C SER A 264 -3.87 3.70 5.09
N LYS A 265 -3.32 4.83 5.55
CA LYS A 265 -2.26 5.57 4.84
C LYS A 265 -1.06 4.67 4.55
N ILE A 266 -0.62 3.88 5.54
CA ILE A 266 0.47 2.91 5.39
C ILE A 266 0.15 1.87 4.31
N ALA A 267 -1.05 1.29 4.31
CA ALA A 267 -1.46 0.31 3.30
C ALA A 267 -1.51 0.93 1.89
N ARG A 268 -1.91 2.20 1.76
CA ARG A 268 -1.88 2.92 0.48
C ARG A 268 -0.45 3.11 -0.04
N VAL A 269 0.48 3.54 0.82
CA VAL A 269 1.90 3.67 0.47
C VAL A 269 2.48 2.32 0.06
N ASN A 270 2.21 1.27 0.82
CA ASN A 270 2.67 -0.08 0.49
C ASN A 270 2.17 -0.57 -0.86
N SER A 271 0.94 -0.21 -1.25
CA SER A 271 0.36 -0.61 -2.53
C SER A 271 1.02 0.06 -3.74
N ILE A 272 1.68 1.21 -3.56
CA ILE A 272 2.42 1.92 -4.61
C ILE A 272 3.94 1.72 -4.53
N ALA A 273 4.46 1.14 -3.44
CA ALA A 273 5.89 1.03 -3.14
C ALA A 273 6.70 0.39 -4.28
N ALA A 274 6.19 -0.68 -4.89
CA ALA A 274 6.86 -1.34 -6.01
C ALA A 274 7.09 -0.41 -7.22
N ARG A 275 6.17 0.54 -7.48
CA ARG A 275 6.32 1.51 -8.57
C ARG A 275 7.33 2.59 -8.23
N LEU A 276 7.32 3.05 -6.99
CA LEU A 276 8.32 4.01 -6.52
C LEU A 276 9.71 3.38 -6.60
N GLU A 277 9.88 2.17 -6.08
CA GLU A 277 11.14 1.43 -6.08
C GLU A 277 11.65 1.13 -7.50
N ALA A 278 10.74 0.92 -8.45
CA ALA A 278 11.09 0.75 -9.87
C ALA A 278 11.40 2.07 -10.60
N GLY A 279 11.48 3.22 -9.90
CA GLY A 279 11.79 4.53 -10.50
C GLY A 279 10.69 5.07 -11.43
N ARG A 280 9.43 4.60 -11.27
CA ARG A 280 8.33 4.99 -12.17
C ARG A 280 7.78 6.39 -11.91
N VAL A 281 8.20 7.04 -10.83
CA VAL A 281 7.83 8.43 -10.52
C VAL A 281 9.04 9.33 -10.74
N LEU A 282 8.93 10.19 -11.75
CA LEU A 282 10.01 11.06 -12.18
C LEU A 282 9.73 12.50 -11.73
N LEU A 283 10.73 13.12 -11.09
CA LEU A 283 10.65 14.48 -10.59
C LEU A 283 11.46 15.44 -11.48
N PRO A 284 11.04 16.69 -11.65
CA PRO A 284 11.75 17.66 -12.48
C PRO A 284 13.04 18.11 -11.80
N LYS A 285 14.17 18.05 -12.52
CA LYS A 285 15.46 18.59 -12.02
C LYS A 285 15.39 20.09 -11.85
N GLY A 286 15.81 20.56 -10.68
CA GLY A 286 15.97 22.00 -10.38
C GLY A 286 14.67 22.71 -9.95
N ALA A 287 13.55 22.01 -9.79
CA ALA A 287 12.34 22.63 -9.23
C ALA A 287 12.44 22.76 -7.71
N GLY A 288 12.14 23.97 -7.19
CA GLY A 288 12.36 24.31 -5.78
C GLY A 288 11.51 23.51 -4.78
N TRP A 289 10.35 22.99 -5.19
CA TRP A 289 9.45 22.22 -4.36
C TRP A 289 9.90 20.78 -4.11
N VAL A 290 10.78 20.24 -4.98
CA VAL A 290 11.17 18.82 -4.98
C VAL A 290 11.86 18.40 -3.67
N ALA A 291 12.70 19.27 -3.10
CA ALA A 291 13.39 18.95 -1.85
C ALA A 291 12.39 18.71 -0.71
N GLY A 292 11.42 19.62 -0.52
CA GLY A 292 10.38 19.48 0.51
C GLY A 292 9.46 18.29 0.29
N PHE A 293 9.14 17.97 -0.97
CA PHE A 293 8.39 16.74 -1.32
C PHE A 293 9.14 15.47 -0.92
N LEU A 294 10.42 15.39 -1.25
CA LEU A 294 11.25 14.24 -0.90
C LEU A 294 11.49 14.13 0.61
N ASP A 295 11.57 15.27 1.34
CA ASP A 295 11.70 15.29 2.79
C ASP A 295 10.46 14.67 3.46
N GLU A 296 9.26 15.09 3.04
CA GLU A 296 8.00 14.57 3.55
C GLU A 296 7.83 13.08 3.23
N CYS A 297 8.07 12.67 1.97
CA CYS A 297 8.04 11.26 1.57
C CYS A 297 9.00 10.40 2.40
N ALA A 298 10.23 10.87 2.58
CA ALA A 298 11.25 10.10 3.31
C ALA A 298 11.01 10.05 4.82
N ALA A 299 10.26 10.99 5.39
CA ALA A 299 9.91 11.00 6.81
C ALA A 299 8.62 10.20 7.12
N PHE A 300 7.86 9.80 6.10
CA PHE A 300 6.62 9.03 6.29
C PHE A 300 6.91 7.63 6.89
N PRO A 301 6.14 7.13 7.89
CA PRO A 301 4.88 7.67 8.43
C PRO A 301 5.05 8.67 9.59
N ASN A 302 6.26 9.02 9.97
CA ASN A 302 6.56 9.82 11.16
C ASN A 302 6.71 11.33 10.86
N ALA A 303 6.36 11.76 9.65
CA ALA A 303 6.34 13.18 9.27
C ALA A 303 5.24 13.94 10.02
N PRO A 304 5.45 15.24 10.36
CA PRO A 304 4.40 16.08 10.93
C PRO A 304 3.22 16.31 9.97
N HIS A 305 3.46 16.23 8.67
CA HIS A 305 2.48 16.34 7.58
C HIS A 305 2.75 15.27 6.54
N ASP A 306 1.69 14.74 5.93
CA ASP A 306 1.75 13.67 4.92
C ASP A 306 0.83 13.93 3.70
N ASP A 307 0.40 15.17 3.53
CA ASP A 307 -0.58 15.57 2.51
C ASP A 307 -0.04 15.40 1.07
N ARG A 308 1.27 15.64 0.87
CA ARG A 308 1.92 15.37 -0.42
C ARG A 308 2.06 13.87 -0.68
N VAL A 309 2.26 13.06 0.37
CA VAL A 309 2.25 11.59 0.27
C VAL A 309 0.86 11.09 -0.09
N ASP A 310 -0.20 11.67 0.50
CA ASP A 310 -1.59 11.35 0.16
C ASP A 310 -1.89 11.70 -1.31
N CYS A 311 -1.42 12.85 -1.81
CA CYS A 311 -1.51 13.20 -3.22
C CYS A 311 -0.75 12.22 -4.13
N LEU A 312 0.45 11.80 -3.76
CA LEU A 312 1.25 10.80 -4.49
C LEU A 312 0.51 9.46 -4.59
N CYS A 313 -0.02 8.97 -3.48
CA CYS A 313 -0.83 7.76 -3.45
C CYS A 313 -2.09 7.90 -4.30
N GLY A 314 -2.82 9.00 -4.14
CA GLY A 314 -4.05 9.28 -4.87
C GLY A 314 -3.84 9.36 -6.39
N MET A 315 -2.76 10.00 -6.83
CA MET A 315 -2.33 10.07 -8.22
C MET A 315 -2.19 8.66 -8.82
N ILE A 316 -1.36 7.82 -8.23
CA ILE A 316 -1.04 6.48 -8.77
C ILE A 316 -2.26 5.56 -8.72
N LEU A 317 -2.95 5.47 -7.58
CA LEU A 317 -4.08 4.56 -7.39
C LEU A 317 -5.30 4.92 -8.25
N SER A 318 -5.53 6.21 -8.51
CA SER A 318 -6.62 6.66 -9.37
C SER A 318 -6.42 6.26 -10.83
N GLU A 319 -5.19 6.31 -11.33
CA GLU A 319 -4.86 5.91 -12.70
C GLU A 319 -5.04 4.39 -12.90
N GLU A 320 -4.65 3.58 -11.91
CA GLU A 320 -4.83 2.12 -11.98
C GLU A 320 -6.29 1.70 -12.04
N LYS A 321 -7.15 2.35 -11.25
CA LYS A 321 -8.60 2.08 -11.26
C LYS A 321 -9.18 2.40 -12.63
N THR A 322 -8.77 3.49 -13.24
CA THR A 322 -9.21 3.89 -14.60
C THR A 322 -8.85 2.81 -15.63
N VAL A 323 -7.61 2.32 -15.60
CA VAL A 323 -7.14 1.25 -16.52
C VAL A 323 -7.90 -0.07 -16.27
N ARG A 324 -8.14 -0.46 -15.02
CA ARG A 324 -8.89 -1.68 -14.68
C ARG A 324 -10.34 -1.60 -15.13
N GLN A 325 -11.00 -0.46 -14.98
CA GLN A 325 -12.37 -0.25 -15.46
C GLN A 325 -12.46 -0.31 -16.98
N PHE A 326 -11.50 0.28 -17.69
CA PHE A 326 -11.44 0.20 -19.15
C PHE A 326 -11.24 -1.24 -19.64
N ARG A 327 -10.31 -1.99 -19.08
CA ARG A 327 -10.08 -3.41 -19.42
C ARG A 327 -11.32 -4.27 -19.17
N ARG A 328 -12.04 -4.07 -18.06
CA ARG A 328 -13.30 -4.79 -17.78
C ARG A 328 -14.38 -4.48 -18.81
N ARG A 329 -14.53 -3.22 -19.25
CA ARG A 329 -15.50 -2.85 -20.29
C ARG A 329 -15.17 -3.49 -21.63
N VAL A 330 -13.89 -3.51 -22.02
CA VAL A 330 -13.46 -4.16 -23.28
C VAL A 330 -13.69 -5.67 -23.22
N SER A 331 -13.40 -6.33 -22.09
CA SER A 331 -13.64 -7.78 -21.94
C SER A 331 -15.11 -8.19 -21.85
N SER A 332 -16.03 -7.26 -21.59
CA SER A 332 -17.47 -7.52 -21.58
C SER A 332 -18.17 -7.30 -22.94
N ILE A 333 -17.44 -6.84 -23.93
CA ILE A 333 -17.92 -6.59 -25.30
C ILE A 333 -17.51 -7.75 -26.26
N ASN A 334 -16.55 -8.59 -25.85
CA ASN A 334 -16.16 -9.82 -26.52
C ASN A 334 -16.80 -11.04 -25.84
#